data_ccddd962c014070a8faa3fb149fe08eb
#
_entry.id   ccddd962c014070a8faa3fb149fe08eb
#
_cell.length_a   1.000
_cell.length_b   1.000
_cell.length_c   1.000
_cell.angle_alpha   90.00
_cell.angle_beta   90.00
_cell.angle_gamma   90.00
#
_symmetry.space_group_name_H-M   'P 1'
#
loop_
_entity.id
_entity.type
_entity.pdbx_description
1 polymer ?
#
loop_
_entity_poly.entity_id
_entity_poly.type
_entity_poly.pdbx_seq_one_letter_code
_entity_poly.pdbx_strand_id
1 'polypeptide(L)'
;FSPEETKALTDAVPDLYSKREAFNVREKGSDAVRTNFAAHLISEPFARLARHPRMVGPVMDLFLEEVYMHQFKINGKMAFEGQVWQWHQDYGTWLNDDLMPTERAMNVAIFLDDVNEYNGPLMFIPGSHRKGVVDAKHDLTTTSYPLWTVDNDLIRQLVQRAGGIRGGIVAP
;
A
#
# COMPACT_ATOMS: atom_id res chain seq x y z
N PHE A 1 10.67 2.43 -13.85
CA PHE A 1 11.30 1.13 -14.09
C PHE A 1 11.08 0.74 -15.55
N SER A 2 12.01 -0.03 -16.15
CA SER A 2 11.83 -0.51 -17.51
C SER A 2 10.83 -1.67 -17.55
N PRO A 3 10.30 -2.01 -18.74
CA PRO A 3 9.44 -3.19 -18.88
C PRO A 3 10.10 -4.49 -18.38
N GLU A 4 11.39 -4.65 -18.60
CA GLU A 4 12.16 -5.82 -18.15
C GLU A 4 12.30 -5.86 -16.63
N GLU A 5 12.54 -4.72 -15.99
CA GLU A 5 12.59 -4.61 -14.53
C GLU A 5 11.24 -4.93 -13.91
N THR A 6 10.17 -4.38 -14.47
CA THR A 6 8.80 -4.65 -14.03
C THR A 6 8.45 -6.12 -14.23
N LYS A 7 8.79 -6.68 -15.40
CA LYS A 7 8.56 -8.10 -15.69
C LYS A 7 9.27 -9.02 -14.68
N ALA A 8 10.51 -8.72 -14.31
CA ALA A 8 11.24 -9.52 -13.33
C ALA A 8 10.54 -9.54 -11.94
N LEU A 9 9.89 -8.44 -11.56
CA LEU A 9 9.08 -8.37 -10.34
C LEU A 9 7.78 -9.16 -10.51
N THR A 10 7.05 -8.94 -11.60
CA THR A 10 5.78 -9.61 -11.88
C THR A 10 5.94 -11.13 -11.97
N ASP A 11 6.98 -11.62 -12.63
CA ASP A 11 7.28 -13.06 -12.75
C ASP A 11 7.56 -13.72 -11.38
N ALA A 12 8.01 -12.97 -10.39
CA ALA A 12 8.27 -13.50 -9.05
C ALA A 12 7.02 -13.59 -8.15
N VAL A 13 5.93 -12.88 -8.48
CA VAL A 13 4.72 -12.82 -7.65
C VAL A 13 4.01 -14.17 -7.52
N PRO A 14 3.81 -14.98 -8.59
CA PRO A 14 3.11 -16.26 -8.48
C PRO A 14 3.75 -17.24 -7.48
N ASP A 15 5.09 -17.34 -7.47
CA ASP A 15 5.79 -18.18 -6.50
C ASP A 15 5.54 -17.71 -5.06
N LEU A 16 5.59 -16.39 -4.81
CA LEU A 16 5.30 -15.82 -3.50
C LEU A 16 3.88 -16.12 -3.06
N TYR A 17 2.90 -15.93 -3.95
CA TYR A 17 1.47 -16.10 -3.64
C TYR A 17 1.06 -17.58 -3.46
N SER A 18 1.82 -18.52 -4.05
CA SER A 18 1.57 -19.95 -3.89
C SER A 18 1.85 -20.45 -2.46
N LYS A 19 2.69 -19.75 -1.71
CA LYS A 19 3.11 -20.18 -0.36
C LYS A 19 1.97 -20.04 0.64
N ARG A 20 1.78 -21.07 1.48
CA ARG A 20 0.73 -21.14 2.54
C ARG A 20 1.26 -20.64 3.89
N GLU A 21 2.03 -19.57 3.85
CA GLU A 21 2.69 -19.00 5.02
C GLU A 21 1.93 -17.79 5.56
N ALA A 22 2.16 -17.44 6.81
CA ALA A 22 1.48 -16.33 7.50
C ALA A 22 1.71 -14.95 6.87
N PHE A 23 2.78 -14.80 6.09
CA PHE A 23 3.05 -13.56 5.35
C PHE A 23 2.12 -13.35 4.15
N ASN A 24 1.33 -14.35 3.75
CA ASN A 24 0.29 -14.23 2.73
C ASN A 24 -1.09 -14.13 3.40
N VAL A 25 -1.60 -12.93 3.53
CA VAL A 25 -2.99 -12.71 3.93
C VAL A 25 -3.89 -12.89 2.71
N ARG A 26 -4.87 -13.79 2.83
CA ARG A 26 -5.80 -14.09 1.74
C ARG A 26 -7.12 -13.38 1.92
N GLU A 27 -7.85 -13.20 0.83
CA GLU A 27 -9.17 -12.61 0.87
C GLU A 27 -10.15 -13.50 1.63
N LYS A 28 -11.08 -12.87 2.32
CA LYS A 28 -12.07 -13.58 3.13
C LYS A 28 -13.00 -14.39 2.24
N GLY A 29 -13.00 -15.70 2.43
CA GLY A 29 -13.83 -16.62 1.64
C GLY A 29 -13.26 -16.98 0.26
N SER A 30 -12.02 -16.61 -0.04
CA SER A 30 -11.32 -16.90 -1.29
C SER A 30 -9.87 -17.32 -1.03
N ASP A 31 -9.25 -17.94 -2.03
CA ASP A 31 -7.83 -18.30 -1.99
C ASP A 31 -6.92 -17.18 -2.54
N ALA A 32 -7.50 -16.12 -3.05
CA ALA A 32 -6.76 -14.98 -3.59
C ALA A 32 -5.93 -14.29 -2.49
N VAL A 33 -4.67 -14.00 -2.80
CA VAL A 33 -3.80 -13.25 -1.88
C VAL A 33 -4.16 -11.78 -1.95
N ARG A 34 -4.56 -11.22 -0.81
CA ARG A 34 -4.79 -9.79 -0.64
C ARG A 34 -3.48 -9.04 -0.46
N THR A 35 -2.62 -9.54 0.40
CA THR A 35 -1.34 -8.92 0.72
C THR A 35 -0.30 -9.98 1.03
N ASN A 36 0.86 -9.85 0.41
CA ASN A 36 2.08 -10.53 0.82
C ASN A 36 2.95 -9.56 1.61
N PHE A 37 3.35 -9.94 2.80
CA PHE A 37 4.26 -9.16 3.64
C PHE A 37 5.70 -9.60 3.47
N ALA A 38 6.63 -8.67 3.59
CA ALA A 38 8.06 -8.92 3.68
C ALA A 38 8.67 -9.71 2.50
N ALA A 39 8.10 -9.59 1.28
CA ALA A 39 8.64 -10.24 0.09
C ALA A 39 10.14 -9.97 -0.14
N HIS A 40 10.64 -8.81 0.28
CA HIS A 40 12.04 -8.43 0.18
C HIS A 40 13.01 -9.31 1.02
N LEU A 41 12.49 -10.09 1.96
CA LEU A 41 13.30 -11.03 2.78
C LEU A 41 13.39 -12.42 2.14
N ILE A 42 12.51 -12.74 1.19
CA ILE A 42 12.36 -14.10 0.65
C ILE A 42 12.40 -14.18 -0.87
N SER A 43 12.54 -13.05 -1.56
CA SER A 43 12.58 -12.96 -3.02
C SER A 43 13.65 -11.96 -3.46
N GLU A 44 14.62 -12.44 -4.23
CA GLU A 44 15.76 -11.62 -4.68
C GLU A 44 15.34 -10.40 -5.52
N PRO A 45 14.40 -10.47 -6.48
CA PRO A 45 13.92 -9.28 -7.19
C PRO A 45 13.36 -8.21 -6.24
N PHE A 46 12.59 -8.60 -5.25
CA PHE A 46 12.03 -7.66 -4.27
C PHE A 46 13.06 -7.19 -3.24
N ALA A 47 14.06 -7.99 -2.92
CA ALA A 47 15.19 -7.57 -2.10
C ALA A 47 16.03 -6.47 -2.79
N ARG A 48 16.21 -6.57 -4.10
CA ARG A 48 16.87 -5.53 -4.91
C ARG A 48 16.01 -4.27 -5.00
N LEU A 49 14.72 -4.43 -5.25
CA LEU A 49 13.76 -3.31 -5.29
C LEU A 49 13.79 -2.51 -3.99
N ALA A 50 13.73 -3.18 -2.86
CA ALA A 50 13.71 -2.58 -1.53
C ALA A 50 14.91 -1.64 -1.25
N ARG A 51 16.04 -1.90 -1.89
CA ARG A 51 17.30 -1.13 -1.77
C ARG A 51 17.63 -0.30 -3.01
N HIS A 52 16.73 -0.31 -3.99
CA HIS A 52 17.01 0.32 -5.27
C HIS A 52 17.14 1.85 -5.11
N PRO A 53 18.18 2.50 -5.67
CA PRO A 53 18.38 3.95 -5.50
C PRO A 53 17.18 4.79 -5.96
N ARG A 54 16.46 4.37 -7.01
CA ARG A 54 15.23 5.05 -7.46
C ARG A 54 14.05 4.96 -6.48
N MET A 55 14.11 4.03 -5.51
CA MET A 55 13.14 3.92 -4.41
C MET A 55 13.59 4.74 -3.21
N VAL A 56 14.83 4.50 -2.77
CA VAL A 56 15.35 5.03 -1.51
C VAL A 56 15.81 6.48 -1.64
N GLY A 57 16.47 6.83 -2.75
CA GLY A 57 17.04 8.15 -2.98
C GLY A 57 16.03 9.30 -2.81
N PRO A 58 14.88 9.30 -3.51
CA PRO A 58 13.89 10.36 -3.37
C PRO A 58 13.34 10.52 -1.93
N VAL A 59 13.25 9.43 -1.18
CA VAL A 59 12.81 9.47 0.22
C VAL A 59 13.85 10.12 1.12
N MET A 60 15.13 9.73 0.95
CA MET A 60 16.24 10.33 1.68
C MET A 60 16.40 11.82 1.34
N ASP A 61 16.26 12.18 0.05
CA ASP A 61 16.32 13.58 -0.39
C ASP A 61 15.21 14.43 0.23
N LEU A 62 14.00 13.86 0.38
CA LEU A 62 12.88 14.57 0.98
C LEU A 62 13.03 14.71 2.50
N PHE A 63 13.50 13.66 3.17
CA PHE A 63 13.65 13.65 4.62
C PHE A 63 14.96 14.27 5.09
N LEU A 64 15.94 14.41 4.20
CA LEU A 64 17.30 14.91 4.48
C LEU A 64 18.00 14.08 5.57
N GLU A 65 17.74 12.78 5.61
CA GLU A 65 18.31 11.84 6.57
C GLU A 65 18.30 10.40 6.02
N GLU A 66 19.01 9.51 6.67
CA GLU A 66 18.93 8.07 6.41
C GLU A 66 17.56 7.54 6.82
N VAL A 67 17.09 6.54 6.06
CA VAL A 67 15.77 5.93 6.27
C VAL A 67 15.90 4.42 6.43
N TYR A 68 14.94 3.82 7.11
CA TYR A 68 14.78 2.38 7.18
C TYR A 68 13.42 1.96 6.60
N MET A 69 13.33 0.73 6.17
CA MET A 69 12.07 0.17 5.69
C MET A 69 11.24 -0.33 6.87
N HIS A 70 10.16 0.38 7.17
CA HIS A 70 9.23 -0.02 8.21
C HIS A 70 8.40 -1.22 7.76
N GLN A 71 7.86 -1.19 6.54
CA GLN A 71 6.99 -2.24 6.02
C GLN A 71 7.16 -2.43 4.51
N PHE A 72 7.12 -3.68 4.06
CA PHE A 72 7.10 -4.03 2.64
C PHE A 72 5.88 -4.91 2.36
N LYS A 73 5.07 -4.51 1.39
CA LYS A 73 3.86 -5.23 0.97
C LYS A 73 3.80 -5.38 -0.53
N ILE A 74 3.28 -6.52 -1.00
CA ILE A 74 2.75 -6.67 -2.35
C ILE A 74 1.24 -6.84 -2.19
N ASN A 75 0.47 -5.88 -2.68
CA ASN A 75 -0.98 -5.93 -2.60
C ASN A 75 -1.56 -6.48 -3.90
N GLY A 76 -2.24 -7.60 -3.80
CA GLY A 76 -3.01 -8.18 -4.89
C GLY A 76 -4.44 -7.64 -4.91
N LYS A 77 -4.97 -7.42 -6.09
CA LYS A 77 -6.39 -7.16 -6.30
C LYS A 77 -6.90 -8.02 -7.44
N MET A 78 -7.18 -9.27 -7.10
CA MET A 78 -7.65 -10.25 -8.07
C MET A 78 -9.02 -9.84 -8.63
N ALA A 79 -9.17 -9.99 -9.94
CA ALA A 79 -10.44 -9.70 -10.60
C ALA A 79 -11.57 -10.52 -9.99
N PHE A 80 -12.69 -9.87 -9.69
CA PHE A 80 -13.91 -10.43 -9.10
C PHE A 80 -13.79 -10.99 -7.67
N GLU A 81 -12.58 -11.14 -7.12
CA GLU A 81 -12.35 -11.69 -5.78
C GLU A 81 -11.74 -10.66 -4.81
N GLY A 82 -11.02 -9.67 -5.33
CA GLY A 82 -10.36 -8.65 -4.53
C GLY A 82 -11.34 -7.75 -3.77
N GLN A 83 -11.26 -7.78 -2.45
CA GLN A 83 -12.10 -6.94 -1.59
C GLN A 83 -11.67 -5.47 -1.65
N VAL A 84 -12.59 -4.58 -1.23
CA VAL A 84 -12.32 -3.15 -1.16
C VAL A 84 -11.25 -2.84 -0.10
N TRP A 85 -10.45 -1.81 -0.37
CA TRP A 85 -9.61 -1.16 0.61
C TRP A 85 -10.33 0.08 1.12
N GLN A 86 -10.67 0.08 2.40
CA GLN A 86 -11.33 1.21 3.03
C GLN A 86 -10.38 2.41 3.14
N TRP A 87 -10.95 3.62 3.21
CA TRP A 87 -10.18 4.81 3.45
C TRP A 87 -9.46 4.74 4.80
N HIS A 88 -8.17 4.96 4.79
CA HIS A 88 -7.30 4.91 5.97
C HIS A 88 -6.08 5.83 5.81
N GLN A 89 -5.38 6.04 6.90
CA GLN A 89 -4.04 6.59 6.89
C GLN A 89 -3.08 5.50 7.36
N ASP A 90 -2.05 5.19 6.57
CA ASP A 90 -1.06 4.18 6.98
C ASP A 90 -0.36 4.58 8.28
N TYR A 91 0.03 5.85 8.41
CA TYR A 91 0.61 6.33 9.66
C TYR A 91 -0.35 6.18 10.84
N GLY A 92 -1.66 6.37 10.64
CA GLY A 92 -2.65 6.14 11.70
C GLY A 92 -2.63 4.68 12.20
N THR A 93 -2.45 3.73 11.31
CA THR A 93 -2.25 2.32 11.65
C THR A 93 -0.94 2.11 12.41
N TRP A 94 0.17 2.60 11.88
CA TRP A 94 1.49 2.45 12.50
C TRP A 94 1.61 3.14 13.86
N LEU A 95 0.94 4.28 14.05
CA LEU A 95 0.86 4.94 15.34
C LEU A 95 0.14 4.08 16.38
N ASN A 96 -1.00 3.50 16.01
CA ASN A 96 -1.84 2.74 16.95
C ASN A 96 -1.32 1.32 17.22
N ASP A 97 -0.83 0.63 16.19
CA ASP A 97 -0.45 -0.77 16.28
C ASP A 97 1.05 -0.95 16.54
N ASP A 98 1.91 -0.11 15.95
CA ASP A 98 3.36 -0.22 16.02
C ASP A 98 4.00 0.83 16.95
N LEU A 99 3.21 1.76 17.52
CA LEU A 99 3.67 2.87 18.35
C LEU A 99 4.72 3.75 17.65
N MET A 100 4.57 3.95 16.35
CA MET A 100 5.47 4.80 15.56
C MET A 100 5.44 6.24 16.10
N PRO A 101 6.57 6.81 16.55
CA PRO A 101 6.55 8.01 17.38
C PRO A 101 6.25 9.31 16.62
N THR A 102 6.47 9.33 15.30
CA THR A 102 6.27 10.53 14.47
C THR A 102 5.76 10.15 13.08
N GLU A 103 5.04 11.08 12.42
CA GLU A 103 4.54 10.93 11.07
C GLU A 103 5.61 11.07 9.97
N ARG A 104 6.89 11.00 10.31
CA ARG A 104 7.99 11.00 9.32
C ARG A 104 8.08 9.65 8.62
N ALA A 105 7.08 9.35 7.84
CA ALA A 105 6.96 8.12 7.07
C ALA A 105 6.47 8.42 5.65
N MET A 106 6.90 7.62 4.68
CA MET A 106 6.50 7.74 3.28
C MET A 106 6.22 6.38 2.68
N ASN A 107 5.13 6.28 1.95
CA ASN A 107 4.88 5.15 1.07
C ASN A 107 5.43 5.42 -0.32
N VAL A 108 6.15 4.44 -0.85
CA VAL A 108 6.58 4.42 -2.25
C VAL A 108 5.89 3.24 -2.91
N ALA A 109 4.95 3.52 -3.82
CA ALA A 109 4.20 2.50 -4.53
C ALA A 109 4.76 2.28 -5.94
N ILE A 110 4.95 1.01 -6.30
CA ILE A 110 5.26 0.57 -7.66
C ILE A 110 4.09 -0.25 -8.16
N PHE A 111 3.54 0.12 -9.30
CA PHE A 111 2.51 -0.65 -9.96
C PHE A 111 3.18 -1.71 -10.85
N LEU A 112 2.74 -2.96 -10.71
CA LEU A 112 3.25 -4.08 -11.49
C LEU A 112 2.37 -4.41 -12.70
N ASP A 113 1.16 -3.84 -12.72
CA ASP A 113 0.18 -3.97 -13.80
C ASP A 113 -0.26 -2.58 -14.25
N ASP A 114 -0.83 -2.52 -15.45
CA ASP A 114 -1.51 -1.33 -15.92
C ASP A 114 -2.70 -0.99 -15.03
N VAL A 115 -2.79 0.24 -14.60
CA VAL A 115 -3.82 0.69 -13.66
C VAL A 115 -4.71 1.75 -14.30
N ASN A 116 -6.00 1.49 -14.29
CA ASN A 116 -7.03 2.38 -14.78
C ASN A 116 -8.17 2.54 -13.77
N GLU A 117 -9.18 3.32 -14.09
CA GLU A 117 -10.30 3.60 -13.20
C GLU A 117 -11.18 2.39 -12.85
N TYR A 118 -11.07 1.27 -13.60
CA TYR A 118 -11.93 0.09 -13.46
C TYR A 118 -11.26 -1.07 -12.71
N ASN A 119 -9.95 -1.07 -12.55
CA ASN A 119 -9.22 -2.18 -11.93
C ASN A 119 -8.67 -1.88 -10.53
N GLY A 120 -9.31 -0.94 -9.84
CA GLY A 120 -9.05 -0.67 -8.42
C GLY A 120 -7.79 0.16 -8.15
N PRO A 121 -7.69 1.35 -8.75
CA PRO A 121 -6.56 2.25 -8.52
C PRO A 121 -6.47 2.68 -7.05
N LEU A 122 -5.26 3.01 -6.61
CA LEU A 122 -5.10 3.76 -5.37
C LEU A 122 -5.75 5.14 -5.52
N MET A 123 -6.48 5.56 -4.49
CA MET A 123 -7.10 6.87 -4.46
C MET A 123 -6.54 7.71 -3.31
N PHE A 124 -6.27 8.98 -3.59
CA PHE A 124 -5.69 9.91 -2.63
C PHE A 124 -6.54 11.18 -2.51
N ILE A 125 -6.57 11.72 -1.30
CA ILE A 125 -7.12 13.06 -1.04
C ILE A 125 -5.93 14.02 -0.93
N PRO A 126 -5.71 14.90 -1.91
CA PRO A 126 -4.54 15.77 -1.93
C PRO A 126 -4.41 16.61 -0.66
N GLY A 127 -3.21 16.66 -0.10
CA GLY A 127 -2.92 17.46 1.09
C GLY A 127 -3.49 16.93 2.41
N SER A 128 -4.18 15.79 2.42
CA SER A 128 -4.78 15.22 3.65
C SER A 128 -3.73 14.88 4.71
N HIS A 129 -2.52 14.47 4.30
CA HIS A 129 -1.40 14.20 5.20
C HIS A 129 -1.00 15.41 6.07
N ARG A 130 -1.28 16.65 5.63
CA ARG A 130 -0.97 17.88 6.38
C ARG A 130 -1.94 18.15 7.53
N LYS A 131 -2.98 17.33 7.68
CA LYS A 131 -3.97 17.46 8.74
C LYS A 131 -3.61 16.66 9.99
N GLY A 132 -2.47 15.96 9.97
CA GLY A 132 -2.14 15.01 11.01
C GLY A 132 -3.00 13.74 10.95
N VAL A 133 -3.02 13.00 12.04
CA VAL A 133 -3.85 11.80 12.18
C VAL A 133 -5.30 12.22 12.38
N VAL A 134 -6.19 11.66 11.57
CA VAL A 134 -7.63 11.86 11.70
C VAL A 134 -8.27 10.72 12.48
N ASP A 135 -9.44 10.97 13.05
CA ASP A 135 -10.20 9.94 13.79
C ASP A 135 -10.47 8.72 12.90
N ALA A 136 -10.14 7.56 13.42
CA ALA A 136 -10.32 6.28 12.74
C ALA A 136 -10.90 5.25 13.72
N LYS A 137 -11.59 4.24 13.17
CA LYS A 137 -12.13 3.11 13.93
C LYS A 137 -11.39 1.84 13.53
N HIS A 138 -11.07 1.01 14.50
CA HIS A 138 -10.46 -0.30 14.24
C HIS A 138 -11.52 -1.23 13.64
N ASP A 139 -11.46 -1.45 12.34
CA ASP A 139 -12.36 -2.36 11.64
C ASP A 139 -11.76 -3.78 11.63
N LEU A 140 -12.43 -4.68 12.34
CA LEU A 140 -12.03 -6.08 12.50
C LEU A 140 -12.81 -7.02 11.58
N THR A 141 -13.76 -6.51 10.80
CA THR A 141 -14.78 -7.34 10.15
C THR A 141 -14.91 -7.19 8.65
N THR A 142 -14.67 -5.99 8.14
CA THR A 142 -14.96 -5.68 6.73
C THR A 142 -13.94 -6.28 5.77
N THR A 143 -12.69 -6.42 6.21
CA THR A 143 -11.58 -6.91 5.37
C THR A 143 -10.91 -8.15 5.97
N SER A 144 -10.02 -8.76 5.21
CA SER A 144 -9.32 -10.00 5.59
C SER A 144 -8.40 -9.85 6.79
N TYR A 145 -7.94 -8.64 7.08
CA TYR A 145 -7.21 -8.30 8.30
C TYR A 145 -7.65 -6.95 8.87
N PRO A 146 -7.41 -6.71 10.16
CA PRO A 146 -7.79 -5.46 10.82
C PRO A 146 -7.20 -4.23 10.15
N LEU A 147 -7.98 -3.16 10.08
CA LEU A 147 -7.55 -1.89 9.49
C LEU A 147 -8.16 -0.72 10.28
N TRP A 148 -7.39 0.34 10.51
CA TRP A 148 -7.91 1.57 11.06
C TRP A 148 -8.57 2.39 9.94
N THR A 149 -9.89 2.41 9.91
CA THR A 149 -10.69 3.01 8.84
C THR A 149 -11.23 4.37 9.21
N VAL A 150 -11.21 5.29 8.25
CA VAL A 150 -11.74 6.64 8.40
C VAL A 150 -13.21 6.67 7.98
N ASP A 151 -14.02 7.34 8.78
CA ASP A 151 -15.45 7.45 8.52
C ASP A 151 -15.75 8.18 7.20
N ASN A 152 -16.76 7.71 6.47
CA ASN A 152 -17.12 8.26 5.16
C ASN A 152 -17.57 9.73 5.21
N ASP A 153 -18.16 10.20 6.30
CA ASP A 153 -18.54 11.60 6.42
C ASP A 153 -17.32 12.50 6.57
N LEU A 154 -16.33 12.04 7.34
CA LEU A 154 -15.05 12.74 7.43
C LEU A 154 -14.31 12.72 6.07
N ILE A 155 -14.34 11.60 5.35
CA ILE A 155 -13.79 11.52 3.99
C ILE A 155 -14.44 12.53 3.06
N ARG A 156 -15.80 12.64 3.06
CA ARG A 156 -16.51 13.65 2.24
C ARG A 156 -16.04 15.07 2.54
N GLN A 157 -15.88 15.41 3.83
CA GLN A 157 -15.38 16.72 4.24
C GLN A 157 -13.95 16.98 3.77
N LEU A 158 -13.06 15.98 3.88
CA LEU A 158 -11.67 16.09 3.42
C LEU A 158 -11.61 16.27 1.90
N VAL A 159 -12.40 15.51 1.15
CA VAL A 159 -12.51 15.60 -0.31
C VAL A 159 -13.00 16.99 -0.75
N GLN A 160 -14.05 17.51 -0.11
CA GLN A 160 -14.56 18.86 -0.40
C GLN A 160 -13.47 19.94 -0.18
N ARG A 161 -12.74 19.85 0.92
CA ARG A 161 -11.66 20.80 1.25
C ARG A 161 -10.49 20.69 0.29
N ALA A 162 -10.19 19.49 -0.20
CA ALA A 162 -9.10 19.23 -1.14
C ALA A 162 -9.44 19.53 -2.60
N GLY A 163 -10.72 19.78 -2.90
CA GLY A 163 -11.20 19.98 -4.27
C GLY A 163 -11.26 18.69 -5.09
N GLY A 164 -11.34 17.53 -4.45
CA GLY A 164 -11.52 16.23 -5.12
C GLY A 164 -10.60 15.13 -4.66
N ILE A 165 -10.68 14.01 -5.37
CA ILE A 165 -9.85 12.81 -5.21
C ILE A 165 -8.88 12.73 -6.41
N ARG A 166 -7.71 12.14 -6.20
CA ARG A 166 -6.77 11.77 -7.26
C ARG A 166 -6.60 10.26 -7.30
N GLY A 167 -6.74 9.67 -8.47
CA GLY A 167 -6.44 8.26 -8.71
C GLY A 167 -4.99 8.08 -9.17
N GLY A 168 -4.35 7.02 -8.69
CA GLY A 168 -3.07 6.56 -9.24
C GLY A 168 -3.34 5.76 -10.52
N ILE A 169 -3.47 6.44 -11.65
CA ILE A 169 -3.64 5.82 -12.96
C ILE A 169 -2.26 5.72 -13.61
N VAL A 170 -1.92 4.53 -14.09
CA VAL A 170 -0.66 4.27 -14.80
C VAL A 170 -1.01 3.84 -16.21
N ALA A 171 -0.63 4.66 -17.17
CA ALA A 171 -0.72 4.30 -18.58
C ALA A 171 0.40 3.32 -18.97
N PRO A 172 0.18 2.46 -19.96
CA PRO A 172 1.18 1.54 -20.48
C PRO A 172 2.40 2.26 -21.09
#